data_b1845e6bec2433902944d84db4f4f517
#
_entry.id   b1845e6bec2433902944d84db4f4f517
#
_cell.length_a   1.000
_cell.length_b   1.000
_cell.length_c   1.000
_cell.angle_alpha   90.00
_cell.angle_beta   90.00
_cell.angle_gamma   90.00
#
_symmetry.space_group_name_H-M   'P 1'
#
loop_
_entity.id
_entity.type
_entity.pdbx_description
1 polymer ?
#
loop_
_entity_poly.entity_id
_entity_poly.type
_entity_poly.pdbx_seq_one_letter_code
_entity_poly.pdbx_strand_id
1 'polypeptide(L)'
;MNDTRPATLSLTSLQLAWLAELGIEKPWVPASNAQVAQAGSVSVQQTPIAMRPAKPTSTAVAAKALNQATPSPERVEALSDLAALKAAVQACTSCGLCSARQQAVMGEGVTQPAIMVVGEAPGEQDDRQGQVFVGRPGVLLDNMLAAIQSGRSHDAYVTTIIKCRPTGNRNPRPEEVAACQPYLMREIALQQPFTILALGRFAAQALLGSEEPLQTLRERTHNIQVGGRTIPLVVSYNPSYLLSHPSEKAAAWKDLQRLKALCRGPLGQSDLAT
;
A
#
# COMPACT_ATOMS: atom_id res chain seq x y z
N MET A 1 12.23 -44.81 -23.18
CA MET A 1 12.16 -44.62 -21.71
C MET A 1 13.27 -43.68 -21.33
N ASN A 2 12.99 -42.35 -21.31
CA ASN A 2 13.96 -41.34 -20.89
C ASN A 2 13.62 -40.93 -19.46
N ASP A 3 14.48 -41.35 -18.54
CA ASP A 3 14.43 -41.01 -17.13
C ASP A 3 15.07 -39.61 -16.95
N THR A 4 14.23 -38.55 -16.94
CA THR A 4 14.67 -37.18 -16.66
C THR A 4 14.47 -36.90 -15.17
N ARG A 5 15.44 -37.30 -14.34
CA ARG A 5 15.50 -36.85 -12.93
C ARG A 5 15.81 -35.36 -12.87
N PRO A 6 15.05 -34.56 -12.08
CA PRO A 6 15.41 -33.19 -11.88
C PRO A 6 16.76 -33.09 -11.13
N ALA A 7 17.68 -32.30 -11.69
CA ALA A 7 18.97 -32.03 -11.08
C ALA A 7 18.80 -31.42 -9.66
N THR A 8 19.38 -32.09 -8.67
CA THR A 8 19.50 -31.57 -7.31
C THR A 8 20.41 -30.33 -7.34
N LEU A 9 19.85 -29.15 -7.14
CA LEU A 9 20.61 -27.91 -6.97
C LEU A 9 21.42 -28.00 -5.65
N SER A 10 22.70 -28.32 -5.75
CA SER A 10 23.64 -28.22 -4.64
C SER A 10 24.27 -26.83 -4.65
N LEU A 11 23.98 -26.03 -3.62
CA LEU A 11 24.59 -24.72 -3.43
C LEU A 11 26.01 -24.89 -2.89
N THR A 12 26.96 -24.15 -3.47
CA THR A 12 28.34 -24.10 -2.99
C THR A 12 28.43 -23.29 -1.69
N SER A 13 29.49 -23.50 -0.89
CA SER A 13 29.73 -22.73 0.34
C SER A 13 29.79 -21.22 0.11
N LEU A 14 30.30 -20.78 -1.05
CA LEU A 14 30.33 -19.37 -1.44
C LEU A 14 28.93 -18.83 -1.73
N GLN A 15 28.06 -19.59 -2.38
CA GLN A 15 26.66 -19.21 -2.64
C GLN A 15 25.85 -19.15 -1.33
N LEU A 16 26.12 -20.05 -0.38
CA LEU A 16 25.50 -19.99 0.95
C LEU A 16 25.94 -18.76 1.76
N ALA A 17 27.24 -18.39 1.70
CA ALA A 17 27.74 -17.18 2.33
C ALA A 17 27.11 -15.92 1.73
N TRP A 18 26.97 -15.84 0.41
CA TRP A 18 26.31 -14.76 -0.28
C TRP A 18 24.81 -14.64 0.09
N LEU A 19 24.11 -15.77 0.19
CA LEU A 19 22.71 -15.80 0.61
C LEU A 19 22.55 -15.33 2.07
N ALA A 20 23.49 -15.69 2.95
CA ALA A 20 23.49 -15.24 4.34
C ALA A 20 23.70 -13.71 4.46
N GLU A 21 24.60 -13.12 3.67
CA GLU A 21 24.78 -11.65 3.61
C GLU A 21 23.55 -10.91 3.07
N LEU A 22 22.78 -11.57 2.19
CA LEU A 22 21.49 -11.05 1.69
C LEU A 22 20.33 -11.27 2.68
N GLY A 23 20.60 -11.77 3.88
CA GLY A 23 19.59 -12.04 4.91
C GLY A 23 18.75 -13.30 4.65
N ILE A 24 19.18 -14.18 3.75
CA ILE A 24 18.52 -15.46 3.43
C ILE A 24 19.21 -16.59 4.20
N GLU A 25 18.81 -16.79 5.45
CA GLU A 25 19.42 -17.79 6.34
C GLU A 25 19.10 -19.24 5.95
N LYS A 26 18.00 -19.48 5.23
CA LYS A 26 17.60 -20.83 4.74
C LYS A 26 17.16 -20.77 3.29
N PRO A 27 18.00 -21.19 2.34
CA PRO A 27 17.55 -21.32 0.95
C PRO A 27 16.49 -22.42 0.87
N TRP A 28 15.38 -22.11 0.18
CA TRP A 28 14.30 -23.07 -0.04
C TRP A 28 14.78 -24.12 -1.04
N VAL A 29 15.07 -25.34 -0.58
CA VAL A 29 15.32 -26.52 -1.41
C VAL A 29 14.09 -27.41 -1.36
N PRO A 30 13.59 -27.96 -2.49
CA PRO A 30 12.47 -28.90 -2.45
C PRO A 30 12.84 -30.10 -1.58
N ALA A 31 12.02 -30.42 -0.57
CA ALA A 31 12.23 -31.60 0.26
C ALA A 31 12.05 -32.86 -0.61
N SER A 32 13.10 -33.61 -0.78
CA SER A 32 12.99 -35.01 -1.24
C SER A 32 12.27 -35.81 -0.15
N ASN A 33 11.24 -36.59 -0.50
CA ASN A 33 10.45 -37.45 0.36
C ASN A 33 11.28 -38.14 1.44
N ALA A 34 11.25 -37.65 2.67
CA ALA A 34 11.63 -38.38 3.86
C ALA A 34 10.34 -38.91 4.52
N GLN A 35 10.29 -40.19 4.70
CA GLN A 35 9.20 -40.96 5.27
C GLN A 35 8.56 -40.31 6.49
N VAL A 36 7.23 -40.17 6.43
CA VAL A 36 6.39 -39.79 7.58
C VAL A 36 6.37 -41.01 8.53
N ALA A 37 7.12 -40.91 9.64
CA ALA A 37 6.94 -41.79 10.79
C ALA A 37 5.65 -41.39 11.50
N GLN A 38 4.76 -42.37 11.65
CA GLN A 38 3.48 -42.27 12.35
C GLN A 38 3.70 -41.91 13.82
N ALA A 39 3.16 -40.78 14.25
CA ALA A 39 3.01 -40.44 15.66
C ALA A 39 1.51 -40.38 15.99
N GLY A 40 1.16 -41.07 17.06
CA GLY A 40 -0.13 -41.54 17.52
C GLY A 40 -1.29 -40.55 17.56
N SER A 41 -2.44 -41.09 17.27
CA SER A 41 -3.77 -40.53 17.44
C SER A 41 -4.08 -40.24 18.93
N VAL A 42 -4.21 -38.96 19.28
CA VAL A 42 -4.81 -38.53 20.54
C VAL A 42 -6.30 -38.25 20.28
N SER A 43 -7.14 -39.10 20.83
CA SER A 43 -8.60 -38.98 20.83
C SER A 43 -9.04 -37.81 21.72
N VAL A 44 -9.59 -36.74 21.13
CA VAL A 44 -10.25 -35.66 21.87
C VAL A 44 -11.74 -35.98 21.95
N GLN A 45 -12.21 -36.32 23.15
CA GLN A 45 -13.63 -36.50 23.48
C GLN A 45 -14.33 -35.13 23.40
N GLN A 46 -15.29 -35.01 22.52
CA GLN A 46 -16.19 -33.86 22.41
C GLN A 46 -17.33 -34.04 23.42
N THR A 47 -17.40 -33.17 24.43
CA THR A 47 -18.57 -33.02 25.30
C THR A 47 -19.56 -32.06 24.67
N PRO A 48 -20.85 -32.39 24.51
CA PRO A 48 -21.84 -31.48 23.93
C PRO A 48 -22.23 -30.40 24.94
N ILE A 49 -21.97 -29.15 24.61
CA ILE A 49 -22.49 -27.99 25.36
C ILE A 49 -23.90 -27.69 24.85
N ALA A 50 -24.87 -27.87 25.73
CA ALA A 50 -26.28 -27.56 25.48
C ALA A 50 -26.47 -26.05 25.24
N MET A 51 -26.99 -25.70 24.06
CA MET A 51 -27.41 -24.35 23.72
C MET A 51 -28.71 -24.00 24.47
N ARG A 52 -28.63 -23.03 25.38
CA ARG A 52 -29.77 -22.39 26.02
C ARG A 52 -30.18 -21.18 25.16
N PRO A 53 -31.42 -21.02 24.70
CA PRO A 53 -31.84 -19.87 23.90
C PRO A 53 -31.87 -18.60 24.77
N ALA A 54 -31.06 -17.61 24.42
CA ALA A 54 -31.15 -16.28 25.02
C ALA A 54 -32.23 -15.46 24.30
N LYS A 55 -33.19 -14.96 25.07
CA LYS A 55 -34.22 -14.00 24.67
C LYS A 55 -33.58 -12.73 24.11
N PRO A 56 -34.08 -12.13 23.03
CA PRO A 56 -33.60 -10.85 22.57
C PRO A 56 -34.09 -9.74 23.49
N THR A 57 -33.18 -9.17 24.28
CA THR A 57 -33.43 -7.91 24.98
C THR A 57 -33.10 -6.79 23.97
N SER A 58 -34.15 -6.22 23.40
CA SER A 58 -34.10 -4.99 22.61
C SER A 58 -33.71 -3.84 23.54
N THR A 59 -32.44 -3.54 23.62
CA THR A 59 -31.97 -2.23 24.11
C THR A 59 -31.73 -1.39 22.88
N ALA A 60 -32.68 -0.56 22.53
CA ALA A 60 -32.55 0.51 21.56
C ALA A 60 -31.50 1.48 22.12
N VAL A 61 -30.22 1.24 21.76
CA VAL A 61 -29.20 2.27 21.89
C VAL A 61 -29.51 3.30 20.83
N ALA A 62 -30.03 4.45 21.30
CA ALA A 62 -30.26 5.62 20.48
C ALA A 62 -28.99 5.88 19.67
N ALA A 63 -29.08 5.65 18.38
CA ALA A 63 -28.07 6.07 17.41
C ALA A 63 -28.05 7.60 17.48
N LYS A 64 -27.12 8.14 18.28
CA LYS A 64 -26.76 9.55 18.25
C LYS A 64 -26.23 9.79 16.84
N ALA A 65 -27.09 10.33 15.98
CA ALA A 65 -26.72 10.77 14.64
C ALA A 65 -25.60 11.82 14.85
N LEU A 66 -24.36 11.34 14.76
CA LEU A 66 -23.19 12.18 14.57
C LEU A 66 -23.42 12.83 13.19
N ASN A 67 -23.87 14.07 13.22
CA ASN A 67 -23.90 14.96 12.07
C ASN A 67 -22.44 15.27 11.71
N GLN A 68 -21.76 14.24 11.13
CA GLN A 68 -20.39 14.33 10.67
C GLN A 68 -20.44 15.06 9.34
N ALA A 69 -20.26 16.36 9.40
CA ALA A 69 -20.08 17.16 8.20
C ALA A 69 -18.89 16.56 7.45
N THR A 70 -19.18 15.87 6.34
CA THR A 70 -18.17 15.53 5.33
C THR A 70 -17.39 16.82 5.10
N PRO A 71 -16.04 16.82 5.15
CA PRO A 71 -15.31 18.05 4.87
C PRO A 71 -15.74 18.49 3.49
N SER A 72 -16.36 19.68 3.40
CA SER A 72 -16.71 20.19 2.09
C SER A 72 -15.40 20.32 1.31
N PRO A 73 -15.33 19.89 0.05
CA PRO A 73 -14.13 20.03 -0.78
C PRO A 73 -13.53 21.43 -0.69
N GLU A 74 -14.36 22.45 -0.67
CA GLU A 74 -13.98 23.86 -0.54
C GLU A 74 -13.16 24.19 0.74
N ARG A 75 -13.51 23.58 1.88
CA ARG A 75 -12.76 23.79 3.13
C ARG A 75 -11.37 23.15 3.08
N VAL A 76 -11.26 21.99 2.40
CA VAL A 76 -9.97 21.32 2.26
C VAL A 76 -9.12 22.00 1.20
N GLU A 77 -9.71 22.48 0.12
CA GLU A 77 -9.02 23.26 -0.92
C GLU A 77 -8.47 24.59 -0.39
N ALA A 78 -9.10 25.18 0.60
CA ALA A 78 -8.63 26.43 1.23
C ALA A 78 -7.39 26.25 2.13
N LEU A 79 -6.97 25.02 2.45
CA LEU A 79 -5.77 24.76 3.26
C LEU A 79 -4.52 25.16 2.48
N SER A 80 -3.72 26.06 3.02
CA SER A 80 -2.60 26.69 2.30
C SER A 80 -1.35 25.83 2.22
N ASP A 81 -1.15 24.92 3.17
CA ASP A 81 0.08 24.17 3.33
C ASP A 81 -0.15 22.75 3.90
N LEU A 82 0.90 21.94 3.88
CA LEU A 82 0.87 20.55 4.36
C LEU A 82 0.67 20.44 5.88
N ALA A 83 1.10 21.43 6.66
CA ALA A 83 0.94 21.41 8.12
C ALA A 83 -0.54 21.62 8.48
N ALA A 84 -1.21 22.57 7.85
CA ALA A 84 -2.65 22.79 7.98
C ALA A 84 -3.44 21.55 7.50
N LEU A 85 -3.04 20.96 6.37
CA LEU A 85 -3.65 19.73 5.87
C LEU A 85 -3.48 18.57 6.85
N LYS A 86 -2.29 18.38 7.42
CA LYS A 86 -2.01 17.35 8.43
C LYS A 86 -2.87 17.53 9.68
N ALA A 87 -2.99 18.75 10.18
CA ALA A 87 -3.85 19.06 11.33
C ALA A 87 -5.32 18.73 11.04
N ALA A 88 -5.82 19.10 9.85
CA ALA A 88 -7.18 18.80 9.41
C ALA A 88 -7.43 17.29 9.28
N VAL A 89 -6.48 16.52 8.76
CA VAL A 89 -6.55 15.05 8.64
C VAL A 89 -6.57 14.40 10.03
N GLN A 90 -5.75 14.88 10.96
CA GLN A 90 -5.71 14.34 12.33
C GLN A 90 -7.02 14.58 13.09
N ALA A 91 -7.64 15.74 12.90
CA ALA A 91 -8.92 16.10 13.49
C ALA A 91 -10.15 15.53 12.74
N CYS A 92 -9.95 14.88 11.58
CA CYS A 92 -11.03 14.45 10.70
C CYS A 92 -11.91 13.38 11.35
N THR A 93 -13.23 13.56 11.25
CA THR A 93 -14.26 12.60 11.71
C THR A 93 -15.27 12.29 10.60
N SER A 94 -14.92 12.46 9.32
CA SER A 94 -15.84 12.40 8.18
C SER A 94 -16.31 11.01 7.80
N CYS A 95 -15.68 9.95 8.35
CA CYS A 95 -16.11 8.57 8.15
C CYS A 95 -15.92 7.74 9.42
N GLY A 96 -16.49 6.54 9.46
CA GLY A 96 -16.44 5.65 10.63
C GLY A 96 -15.04 5.15 11.02
N LEU A 97 -14.03 5.31 10.15
CA LEU A 97 -12.66 4.88 10.46
C LEU A 97 -12.00 5.68 11.58
N CYS A 98 -12.46 6.92 11.82
CA CYS A 98 -11.91 7.76 12.87
C CYS A 98 -12.08 7.17 14.28
N SER A 99 -13.07 6.31 14.50
CA SER A 99 -13.34 5.70 15.82
C SER A 99 -12.42 4.54 16.16
N ALA A 100 -11.81 3.90 15.16
CA ALA A 100 -11.00 2.70 15.32
C ALA A 100 -9.49 2.93 15.13
N ARG A 101 -9.07 4.07 14.55
CA ARG A 101 -7.67 4.40 14.36
C ARG A 101 -6.98 4.79 15.66
N GLN A 102 -5.70 4.50 15.79
CA GLN A 102 -4.86 5.10 16.83
C GLN A 102 -4.52 6.55 16.44
N GLN A 103 -4.15 6.75 15.19
CA GLN A 103 -3.90 8.08 14.63
C GLN A 103 -4.17 8.09 13.11
N ALA A 104 -4.43 9.27 12.56
CA ALA A 104 -4.48 9.42 11.12
C ALA A 104 -3.06 9.50 10.56
N VAL A 105 -2.81 8.78 9.48
CA VAL A 105 -1.50 8.67 8.85
C VAL A 105 -1.45 9.58 7.63
N MET A 106 -0.63 10.61 7.72
CA MET A 106 -0.37 11.54 6.62
C MET A 106 0.82 11.06 5.79
N GLY A 107 0.91 11.49 4.54
CA GLY A 107 2.08 11.18 3.71
C GLY A 107 3.37 11.78 4.25
N GLU A 108 4.50 11.20 3.84
CA GLU A 108 5.86 11.59 4.23
C GLU A 108 6.84 11.51 3.05
N GLY A 109 7.91 12.28 3.14
CA GLY A 109 8.95 12.36 2.10
C GLY A 109 9.35 13.81 1.82
N VAL A 110 9.95 14.04 0.65
CA VAL A 110 10.39 15.39 0.25
C VAL A 110 9.22 16.24 -0.24
N THR A 111 9.38 17.56 -0.18
CA THR A 111 8.46 18.51 -0.80
C THR A 111 8.74 18.62 -2.30
N GLN A 112 7.69 18.78 -3.12
CA GLN A 112 7.76 18.84 -4.58
C GLN A 112 8.50 17.62 -5.17
N PRO A 113 8.05 16.40 -4.85
CA PRO A 113 8.76 15.19 -5.21
C PRO A 113 8.73 14.93 -6.73
N ALA A 114 9.77 14.29 -7.25
CA ALA A 114 9.73 13.74 -8.59
C ALA A 114 8.69 12.61 -8.69
N ILE A 115 8.58 11.79 -7.65
CA ILE A 115 7.65 10.67 -7.58
C ILE A 115 6.76 10.78 -6.34
N MET A 116 5.44 10.80 -6.54
CA MET A 116 4.49 10.62 -5.44
C MET A 116 3.93 9.20 -5.49
N VAL A 117 4.22 8.42 -4.46
CA VAL A 117 3.70 7.05 -4.31
C VAL A 117 2.38 7.10 -3.55
N VAL A 118 1.34 6.52 -4.12
CA VAL A 118 0.02 6.48 -3.52
C VAL A 118 -0.41 5.02 -3.31
N GLY A 119 -0.45 4.60 -2.06
CA GLY A 119 -0.96 3.30 -1.64
C GLY A 119 -2.45 3.30 -1.32
N GLU A 120 -2.95 2.19 -0.81
CA GLU A 120 -4.37 1.98 -0.53
C GLU A 120 -4.77 2.57 0.84
N ALA A 121 -4.24 2.05 1.91
CA ALA A 121 -4.61 2.40 3.27
C ALA A 121 -3.45 2.16 4.23
N PRO A 122 -3.41 2.84 5.38
CA PRO A 122 -2.49 2.49 6.45
C PRO A 122 -2.74 1.07 6.98
N GLY A 123 -1.64 0.35 7.24
CA GLY A 123 -1.64 -0.92 7.94
C GLY A 123 -1.62 -0.75 9.47
N GLU A 124 -1.51 -1.87 10.19
CA GLU A 124 -1.48 -1.84 11.66
C GLU A 124 -0.24 -1.13 12.23
N GLN A 125 0.92 -1.35 11.61
CA GLN A 125 2.14 -0.70 12.06
C GLN A 125 2.14 0.78 11.68
N ASP A 126 1.58 1.12 10.51
CA ASP A 126 1.44 2.51 10.07
C ASP A 126 0.55 3.31 11.04
N ASP A 127 -0.60 2.74 11.44
CA ASP A 127 -1.53 3.34 12.40
C ASP A 127 -0.90 3.55 13.79
N ARG A 128 -0.06 2.60 14.24
CA ARG A 128 0.66 2.71 15.52
C ARG A 128 1.77 3.76 15.50
N GLN A 129 2.50 3.86 14.39
CA GLN A 129 3.68 4.74 14.28
C GLN A 129 3.35 6.11 13.67
N GLY A 130 2.19 6.25 13.02
CA GLY A 130 1.81 7.47 12.31
C GLY A 130 2.61 7.69 11.02
N GLN A 131 3.21 6.66 10.48
CA GLN A 131 4.04 6.69 9.28
C GLN A 131 3.50 5.74 8.22
N VAL A 132 3.66 6.09 6.94
CA VAL A 132 3.18 5.29 5.82
C VAL A 132 4.18 4.21 5.41
N PHE A 133 3.67 3.02 5.09
CA PHE A 133 4.48 1.90 4.63
C PHE A 133 5.62 1.56 5.59
N VAL A 134 5.26 1.21 6.82
CA VAL A 134 6.18 0.68 7.81
C VAL A 134 6.26 -0.85 7.71
N GLY A 135 7.35 -1.44 8.24
CA GLY A 135 7.57 -2.87 8.28
C GLY A 135 7.92 -3.48 6.91
N ARG A 136 7.67 -4.77 6.73
CA ARG A 136 8.10 -5.53 5.53
C ARG A 136 7.60 -4.94 4.20
N PRO A 137 6.35 -4.47 4.05
CA PRO A 137 5.90 -3.81 2.83
C PRO A 137 6.65 -2.51 2.54
N GLY A 138 6.97 -1.74 3.59
CA GLY A 138 7.74 -0.51 3.47
C GLY A 138 9.17 -0.76 3.02
N VAL A 139 9.86 -1.73 3.62
CA VAL A 139 11.21 -2.15 3.20
C VAL A 139 11.21 -2.58 1.72
N LEU A 140 10.18 -3.32 1.29
CA LEU A 140 10.09 -3.69 -0.13
C LEU A 140 9.86 -2.47 -1.02
N LEU A 141 8.99 -1.53 -0.62
CA LEU A 141 8.77 -0.28 -1.36
C LEU A 141 10.07 0.54 -1.47
N ASP A 142 10.81 0.67 -0.38
CA ASP A 142 12.08 1.41 -0.37
C ASP A 142 13.11 0.75 -1.30
N ASN A 143 13.20 -0.58 -1.32
CA ASN A 143 14.03 -1.32 -2.27
C ASN A 143 13.56 -1.16 -3.74
N MET A 144 12.25 -1.12 -3.97
CA MET A 144 11.69 -0.86 -5.30
C MET A 144 12.06 0.54 -5.81
N LEU A 145 11.96 1.55 -4.97
CA LEU A 145 12.38 2.92 -5.30
C LEU A 145 13.90 3.00 -5.51
N ALA A 146 14.71 2.42 -4.63
CA ALA A 146 16.17 2.38 -4.76
C ALA A 146 16.63 1.71 -6.06
N ALA A 147 15.94 0.67 -6.53
CA ALA A 147 16.24 0.01 -7.80
C ALA A 147 16.09 0.92 -9.03
N ILE A 148 15.29 1.97 -8.93
CA ILE A 148 15.16 3.02 -9.95
C ILE A 148 15.95 4.29 -9.62
N GLN A 149 16.78 4.25 -8.59
CA GLN A 149 17.59 5.38 -8.10
C GLN A 149 16.74 6.50 -7.48
N SER A 150 15.64 6.15 -6.80
CA SER A 150 14.72 7.04 -6.11
C SER A 150 14.61 6.66 -4.64
N GLY A 151 14.04 7.55 -3.80
CA GLY A 151 13.84 7.26 -2.39
C GLY A 151 13.15 8.39 -1.62
N ARG A 152 12.56 8.04 -0.47
CA ARG A 152 11.82 8.99 0.39
C ARG A 152 12.67 10.16 0.87
N SER A 153 14.00 9.99 0.94
CA SER A 153 14.92 11.00 1.49
C SER A 153 15.38 12.04 0.47
N HIS A 154 15.12 11.84 -0.84
CA HIS A 154 15.68 12.75 -1.84
C HIS A 154 14.73 13.15 -2.97
N ASP A 155 13.80 12.31 -3.40
CA ASP A 155 12.95 12.63 -4.55
C ASP A 155 11.55 12.00 -4.53
N ALA A 156 11.22 11.23 -3.49
CA ALA A 156 9.91 10.58 -3.39
C ALA A 156 9.11 11.09 -2.18
N TYR A 157 7.79 11.12 -2.35
CA TYR A 157 6.79 11.33 -1.30
C TYR A 157 5.82 10.17 -1.30
N VAL A 158 5.52 9.59 -0.15
CA VAL A 158 4.70 8.38 -0.03
C VAL A 158 3.45 8.68 0.78
N THR A 159 2.29 8.29 0.27
CA THR A 159 0.99 8.47 0.93
C THR A 159 0.01 7.34 0.60
N THR A 160 -1.24 7.46 1.04
CA THR A 160 -2.33 6.50 0.81
C THR A 160 -3.62 7.23 0.45
N ILE A 161 -4.56 6.53 -0.27
CA ILE A 161 -5.84 7.13 -0.66
C ILE A 161 -6.74 7.44 0.53
N ILE A 162 -6.68 6.63 1.60
CA ILE A 162 -7.34 6.94 2.87
C ILE A 162 -6.29 7.10 3.97
N LYS A 163 -6.58 7.98 4.95
CA LYS A 163 -5.62 8.36 6.00
C LYS A 163 -5.82 7.59 7.32
N CYS A 164 -6.80 6.72 7.38
CA CYS A 164 -7.14 5.94 8.56
C CYS A 164 -7.14 4.45 8.23
N ARG A 165 -6.65 3.63 9.15
CA ARG A 165 -6.62 2.17 9.01
C ARG A 165 -8.02 1.57 9.07
N PRO A 166 -8.45 0.78 8.06
CA PRO A 166 -9.65 -0.03 8.18
C PRO A 166 -9.47 -1.17 9.20
N THR A 167 -10.47 -1.41 10.04
CA THR A 167 -10.45 -2.48 11.05
C THR A 167 -10.16 -3.84 10.40
N GLY A 168 -9.19 -4.57 10.94
CA GLY A 168 -8.76 -5.87 10.40
C GLY A 168 -8.01 -5.78 9.07
N ASN A 169 -7.52 -4.59 8.68
CA ASN A 169 -6.85 -4.34 7.39
C ASN A 169 -7.70 -4.79 6.18
N ARG A 170 -9.03 -4.66 6.28
CA ARG A 170 -9.92 -4.89 5.14
C ARG A 170 -9.73 -3.83 4.07
N ASN A 171 -10.21 -4.11 2.88
CA ASN A 171 -10.24 -3.12 1.82
C ASN A 171 -11.07 -1.89 2.22
N PRO A 172 -10.68 -0.68 1.79
CA PRO A 172 -11.49 0.52 1.95
C PRO A 172 -12.86 0.39 1.30
N ARG A 173 -13.88 0.97 1.91
CA ARG A 173 -15.20 1.06 1.32
C ARG A 173 -15.29 2.30 0.42
N PRO A 174 -16.15 2.30 -0.60
CA PRO A 174 -16.32 3.45 -1.50
C PRO A 174 -16.60 4.76 -0.75
N GLU A 175 -17.46 4.71 0.28
CA GLU A 175 -17.80 5.87 1.10
C GLU A 175 -16.60 6.40 1.93
N GLU A 176 -15.70 5.51 2.35
CA GLU A 176 -14.48 5.88 3.08
C GLU A 176 -13.46 6.55 2.14
N VAL A 177 -13.35 6.03 0.92
CA VAL A 177 -12.52 6.64 -0.14
C VAL A 177 -13.07 8.01 -0.52
N ALA A 178 -14.37 8.12 -0.78
CA ALA A 178 -15.01 9.39 -1.13
C ALA A 178 -14.84 10.45 -0.03
N ALA A 179 -14.99 10.08 1.25
CA ALA A 179 -14.80 10.98 2.37
C ALA A 179 -13.34 11.47 2.53
N CYS A 180 -12.37 10.66 2.10
CA CYS A 180 -10.94 10.96 2.24
C CYS A 180 -10.33 11.59 0.98
N GLN A 181 -10.98 11.45 -0.17
CA GLN A 181 -10.50 11.93 -1.47
C GLN A 181 -10.13 13.42 -1.50
N PRO A 182 -10.91 14.35 -0.90
CA PRO A 182 -10.54 15.77 -0.88
C PRO A 182 -9.15 16.01 -0.27
N TYR A 183 -8.82 15.31 0.81
CA TYR A 183 -7.49 15.41 1.46
C TYR A 183 -6.37 14.92 0.54
N LEU A 184 -6.57 13.78 -0.15
CA LEU A 184 -5.59 13.28 -1.10
C LEU A 184 -5.37 14.23 -2.27
N MET A 185 -6.47 14.75 -2.86
CA MET A 185 -6.37 15.68 -3.98
C MET A 185 -5.67 16.97 -3.57
N ARG A 186 -5.93 17.47 -2.35
CA ARG A 186 -5.22 18.64 -1.80
C ARG A 186 -3.74 18.35 -1.54
N GLU A 187 -3.42 17.19 -1.02
CA GLU A 187 -2.04 16.72 -0.80
C GLU A 187 -1.26 16.69 -2.12
N ILE A 188 -1.86 16.14 -3.19
CA ILE A 188 -1.25 16.14 -4.53
C ILE A 188 -1.08 17.58 -5.05
N ALA A 189 -2.09 18.45 -4.87
CA ALA A 189 -2.04 19.83 -5.32
C ALA A 189 -0.95 20.66 -4.60
N LEU A 190 -0.73 20.41 -3.30
CA LEU A 190 0.31 21.08 -2.52
C LEU A 190 1.71 20.54 -2.84
N GLN A 191 1.84 19.23 -3.02
CA GLN A 191 3.11 18.58 -3.32
C GLN A 191 3.56 18.77 -4.77
N GLN A 192 2.62 18.96 -5.70
CA GLN A 192 2.90 19.16 -7.13
C GLN A 192 3.88 18.15 -7.73
N PRO A 193 3.69 16.84 -7.53
CA PRO A 193 4.64 15.84 -8.00
C PRO A 193 4.79 15.89 -9.52
N PHE A 194 5.97 15.46 -10.01
CA PHE A 194 6.18 15.31 -11.45
C PHE A 194 5.43 14.10 -12.00
N THR A 195 5.40 12.98 -11.27
CA THR A 195 4.67 11.76 -11.63
C THR A 195 4.10 11.07 -10.39
N ILE A 196 3.08 10.23 -10.60
CA ILE A 196 2.46 9.43 -9.54
C ILE A 196 2.66 7.95 -9.82
N LEU A 197 3.01 7.19 -8.77
CA LEU A 197 3.00 5.73 -8.74
C LEU A 197 1.83 5.24 -7.87
N ALA A 198 0.77 4.73 -8.50
CA ALA A 198 -0.37 4.15 -7.81
C ALA A 198 -0.11 2.66 -7.51
N LEU A 199 -0.15 2.28 -6.23
CA LEU A 199 0.15 0.93 -5.75
C LEU A 199 -1.12 0.14 -5.43
N GLY A 200 -1.47 -0.79 -6.32
CA GLY A 200 -2.61 -1.68 -6.18
C GLY A 200 -3.89 -1.14 -6.81
N ARG A 201 -4.90 -2.01 -6.83
CA ARG A 201 -6.16 -1.75 -7.54
C ARG A 201 -6.91 -0.54 -6.98
N PHE A 202 -7.07 -0.48 -5.67
CA PHE A 202 -7.89 0.58 -5.06
C PHE A 202 -7.28 1.96 -5.21
N ALA A 203 -5.94 2.07 -5.10
CA ALA A 203 -5.24 3.33 -5.34
C ALA A 203 -5.38 3.78 -6.81
N ALA A 204 -5.20 2.86 -7.75
CA ALA A 204 -5.33 3.15 -9.17
C ALA A 204 -6.76 3.58 -9.54
N GLN A 205 -7.76 2.81 -9.12
CA GLN A 205 -9.17 3.08 -9.40
C GLN A 205 -9.64 4.41 -8.78
N ALA A 206 -9.24 4.70 -7.54
CA ALA A 206 -9.60 5.95 -6.86
C ALA A 206 -9.00 7.20 -7.55
N LEU A 207 -7.75 7.11 -8.04
CA LEU A 207 -7.08 8.23 -8.72
C LEU A 207 -7.58 8.42 -10.16
N LEU A 208 -7.95 7.33 -10.84
CA LEU A 208 -8.36 7.36 -12.25
C LEU A 208 -9.88 7.49 -12.45
N GLY A 209 -10.67 7.30 -11.38
CA GLY A 209 -12.13 7.22 -11.51
C GLY A 209 -12.57 6.06 -12.40
N SER A 210 -11.85 4.94 -12.40
CA SER A 210 -12.05 3.78 -13.29
C SER A 210 -12.31 2.52 -12.47
N GLU A 211 -13.10 1.60 -13.02
CA GLU A 211 -13.35 0.27 -12.45
C GLU A 211 -12.56 -0.84 -13.18
N GLU A 212 -11.69 -0.47 -14.12
CA GLU A 212 -10.87 -1.43 -14.87
C GLU A 212 -10.03 -2.32 -13.93
N PRO A 213 -9.79 -3.59 -14.33
CA PRO A 213 -8.90 -4.49 -13.59
C PRO A 213 -7.48 -3.92 -13.50
N LEU A 214 -6.78 -4.25 -12.40
CA LEU A 214 -5.41 -3.80 -12.16
C LEU A 214 -4.46 -4.13 -13.32
N GLN A 215 -4.60 -5.32 -13.92
CA GLN A 215 -3.77 -5.78 -15.02
C GLN A 215 -3.87 -4.83 -16.21
N THR A 216 -5.09 -4.45 -16.60
CA THR A 216 -5.35 -3.50 -17.70
C THR A 216 -4.78 -2.11 -17.38
N LEU A 217 -5.00 -1.64 -16.15
CA LEU A 217 -4.49 -0.33 -15.72
C LEU A 217 -2.95 -0.27 -15.71
N ARG A 218 -2.27 -1.38 -15.45
CA ARG A 218 -0.80 -1.45 -15.44
C ARG A 218 -0.16 -1.43 -16.83
N GLU A 219 -0.89 -1.75 -17.88
CA GLU A 219 -0.31 -1.89 -19.23
C GLU A 219 0.11 -0.56 -19.85
N ARG A 220 -0.44 0.56 -19.38
CA ARG A 220 -0.23 1.89 -19.95
C ARG A 220 0.08 2.95 -18.89
N THR A 221 0.61 4.08 -19.33
CA THR A 221 0.68 5.31 -18.53
C THR A 221 -0.64 6.04 -18.63
N HIS A 222 -1.13 6.55 -17.52
CA HIS A 222 -2.33 7.36 -17.42
C HIS A 222 -1.97 8.81 -17.13
N ASN A 223 -2.98 9.69 -17.14
CA ASN A 223 -2.85 11.08 -16.73
C ASN A 223 -4.00 11.44 -15.80
N ILE A 224 -3.72 12.19 -14.74
CA ILE A 224 -4.75 12.79 -13.89
C ILE A 224 -4.64 14.32 -13.93
N GLN A 225 -5.78 14.98 -13.67
CA GLN A 225 -5.85 16.44 -13.60
C GLN A 225 -5.99 16.87 -12.14
N VAL A 226 -5.04 17.62 -11.63
CA VAL A 226 -5.07 18.15 -10.27
C VAL A 226 -4.53 19.58 -10.24
N GLY A 227 -5.30 20.52 -9.70
CA GLY A 227 -4.89 21.91 -9.59
C GLY A 227 -4.53 22.56 -10.93
N GLY A 228 -5.21 22.19 -12.03
CA GLY A 228 -4.94 22.68 -13.37
C GLY A 228 -3.72 22.07 -14.06
N ARG A 229 -3.04 21.10 -13.43
CA ARG A 229 -1.88 20.38 -13.99
C ARG A 229 -2.25 18.98 -14.43
N THR A 230 -1.68 18.54 -15.55
CA THR A 230 -1.71 17.14 -15.98
C THR A 230 -0.52 16.41 -15.38
N ILE A 231 -0.76 15.38 -14.59
CA ILE A 231 0.27 14.60 -13.92
C ILE A 231 0.24 13.17 -14.47
N PRO A 232 1.36 12.67 -15.05
CA PRO A 232 1.44 11.28 -15.51
C PRO A 232 1.37 10.32 -14.31
N LEU A 233 0.67 9.19 -14.51
CA LEU A 233 0.44 8.18 -13.49
C LEU A 233 0.77 6.79 -14.02
N VAL A 234 1.61 6.08 -13.29
CA VAL A 234 1.94 4.66 -13.51
C VAL A 234 1.27 3.82 -12.43
N VAL A 235 0.69 2.70 -12.83
CA VAL A 235 0.07 1.74 -11.91
C VAL A 235 1.00 0.55 -11.71
N SER A 236 1.14 0.07 -10.47
CA SER A 236 1.87 -1.15 -10.15
C SER A 236 1.19 -1.95 -9.03
N TYR A 237 1.73 -3.10 -8.71
CA TYR A 237 1.27 -3.92 -7.59
C TYR A 237 1.63 -3.30 -6.24
N ASN A 238 0.76 -3.51 -5.25
CA ASN A 238 1.04 -3.15 -3.86
C ASN A 238 2.17 -4.03 -3.30
N PRO A 239 3.16 -3.47 -2.57
CA PRO A 239 4.23 -4.25 -1.95
C PRO A 239 3.74 -5.39 -1.05
N SER A 240 2.64 -5.21 -0.32
CA SER A 240 2.04 -6.28 0.50
C SER A 240 1.61 -7.47 -0.35
N TYR A 241 1.06 -7.22 -1.54
CA TYR A 241 0.70 -8.26 -2.50
C TYR A 241 1.95 -8.97 -3.06
N LEU A 242 3.01 -8.23 -3.40
CA LEU A 242 4.26 -8.78 -3.93
C LEU A 242 5.03 -9.64 -2.92
N LEU A 243 4.85 -9.40 -1.61
CA LEU A 243 5.39 -10.28 -0.57
C LEU A 243 4.74 -11.66 -0.56
N SER A 244 3.45 -11.73 -0.89
CA SER A 244 2.70 -12.99 -0.97
C SER A 244 2.76 -13.64 -2.36
N HIS A 245 3.08 -12.86 -3.40
CA HIS A 245 3.14 -13.29 -4.80
C HIS A 245 4.48 -12.90 -5.45
N PRO A 246 5.59 -13.56 -5.09
CA PRO A 246 6.92 -13.18 -5.56
C PRO A 246 7.10 -13.26 -7.08
N SER A 247 6.33 -14.12 -7.77
CA SER A 247 6.31 -14.23 -9.23
C SER A 247 5.94 -12.92 -9.94
N GLU A 248 5.11 -12.08 -9.30
CA GLU A 248 4.65 -10.81 -9.85
C GLU A 248 5.70 -9.67 -9.77
N LYS A 249 6.82 -9.89 -9.08
CA LYS A 249 7.89 -8.89 -8.97
C LYS A 249 8.50 -8.53 -10.33
N ALA A 250 8.60 -9.49 -11.26
CA ALA A 250 9.08 -9.23 -12.61
C ALA A 250 8.15 -8.28 -13.39
N ALA A 251 6.85 -8.40 -13.16
CA ALA A 251 5.86 -7.50 -13.75
C ALA A 251 5.90 -6.11 -13.09
N ALA A 252 6.03 -6.03 -11.78
CA ALA A 252 6.22 -4.77 -11.06
C ALA A 252 7.51 -4.05 -11.50
N TRP A 253 8.58 -4.78 -11.80
CA TRP A 253 9.82 -4.20 -12.33
C TRP A 253 9.61 -3.47 -13.67
N LYS A 254 8.79 -4.03 -14.59
CA LYS A 254 8.44 -3.35 -15.84
C LYS A 254 7.70 -2.03 -15.59
N ASP A 255 6.83 -1.99 -14.58
CA ASP A 255 6.13 -0.75 -14.21
C ASP A 255 7.10 0.30 -13.68
N LEU A 256 8.05 -0.10 -12.82
CA LEU A 256 9.09 0.79 -12.29
C LEU A 256 10.03 1.32 -13.40
N GLN A 257 10.36 0.51 -14.40
CA GLN A 257 11.12 0.97 -15.55
C GLN A 257 10.36 2.05 -16.34
N ARG A 258 9.03 1.88 -16.51
CA ARG A 258 8.17 2.88 -17.14
C ARG A 258 8.14 4.17 -16.33
N LEU A 259 8.00 4.07 -15.00
CA LEU A 259 8.07 5.23 -14.10
C LEU A 259 9.40 5.97 -14.22
N LYS A 260 10.53 5.23 -14.20
CA LYS A 260 11.88 5.81 -14.37
C LYS A 260 12.05 6.53 -15.69
N ALA A 261 11.50 5.98 -16.78
CA ALA A 261 11.56 6.60 -18.09
C ALA A 261 10.84 7.96 -18.13
N LEU A 262 9.70 8.09 -17.42
CA LEU A 262 9.00 9.37 -17.30
C LEU A 262 9.84 10.40 -16.53
N CYS A 263 10.49 10.02 -15.44
CA CYS A 263 11.33 10.94 -14.66
C CYS A 263 12.61 11.39 -15.39
N ARG A 264 13.07 10.63 -16.37
CA ARG A 264 14.28 10.94 -17.19
C ARG A 264 13.99 11.65 -18.50
N GLY A 265 12.74 11.92 -18.83
CA GLY A 265 12.35 12.63 -20.04
C GLY A 265 12.87 14.07 -20.07
N PRO A 266 12.80 14.76 -21.23
CA PRO A 266 13.43 16.08 -21.44
C PRO A 266 12.99 17.19 -20.47
N LEU A 267 11.94 16.97 -19.69
CA LEU A 267 11.48 17.89 -18.64
C LEU A 267 12.10 17.60 -17.27
N GLY A 268 12.75 16.45 -17.06
CA GLY A 268 13.36 16.06 -15.78
C GLY A 268 14.86 16.34 -15.65
N GLN A 269 15.52 16.85 -16.68
CA GLN A 269 16.97 17.10 -16.68
C GLN A 269 17.37 18.52 -16.29
N SER A 270 16.44 19.48 -16.22
CA SER A 270 16.79 20.89 -16.01
C SER A 270 16.97 21.31 -14.55
N ASP A 271 16.52 20.53 -13.55
CA ASP A 271 16.46 21.02 -12.16
C ASP A 271 17.30 20.22 -11.14
N LEU A 272 18.12 19.24 -11.58
CA LEU A 272 18.99 18.45 -10.68
C LEU A 272 20.48 18.86 -10.75
N ALA A 273 20.80 19.98 -11.40
CA ALA A 273 22.15 20.52 -11.50
C ALA A 273 22.20 21.95 -10.94
N THR A 274 22.04 22.08 -9.61
CA THR A 274 22.53 23.27 -8.88
C THR A 274 22.85 22.86 -7.47
#